data_e94b6d702264a53c08a65a2dda217437
#
_entry.id   e94b6d702264a53c08a65a2dda217437
#
_cell.length_a   1.000
_cell.length_b   1.000
_cell.length_c   1.000
_cell.angle_alpha   90.00
_cell.angle_beta   90.00
_cell.angle_gamma   90.00
#
_symmetry.space_group_name_H-M   'P 1'
#
loop_
_entity.id
_entity.type
_entity.pdbx_description
1 polymer ?
#
loop_
_entity_poly.entity_id
_entity_poly.type
_entity_poly.pdbx_seq_one_letter_code
_entity_poly.pdbx_strand_id
1 'polypeptide(L)'
;MVIAISCNVTGDDCGPFDDKFKTVDFQAGLKSITISENPSLNVQYSTLESDTIGFDKFGLSMFPVGEYYSMNSERFNSFSLIPSAFACSPPIPVSEEMITDIGIFSNRNFNSEYTSGENLVDLFEIIVLYRGSGYQLSNLNEFLSSEPNVPDEILLVLKSAPETTEPIQFTVKYSQNGIDMDSYEFTTESIVITN
;
A
#
# COMPACT_ATOMS: atom_id res chain seq x y z
N MET A 1 20.36 1.31 -51.63
CA MET A 1 19.27 2.18 -51.17
C MET A 1 18.43 1.36 -50.19
N VAL A 2 18.64 1.54 -48.90
CA VAL A 2 17.88 0.83 -47.86
C VAL A 2 16.71 1.73 -47.46
N ILE A 3 15.51 1.31 -47.77
CA ILE A 3 14.28 2.01 -47.36
C ILE A 3 14.00 1.56 -45.92
N ALA A 4 14.22 2.44 -44.97
CA ALA A 4 13.74 2.23 -43.61
C ALA A 4 12.20 2.36 -43.62
N ILE A 5 11.51 1.24 -43.49
CA ILE A 5 10.06 1.23 -43.27
C ILE A 5 9.88 1.56 -41.79
N SER A 6 9.49 2.80 -41.52
CA SER A 6 9.01 3.19 -40.19
C SER A 6 7.61 2.56 -40.00
N CYS A 7 7.52 1.52 -39.19
CA CYS A 7 6.23 1.03 -38.72
C CYS A 7 5.66 2.07 -37.74
N ASN A 8 4.66 2.83 -38.22
CA ASN A 8 3.77 3.56 -37.31
C ASN A 8 2.87 2.51 -36.62
N VAL A 9 3.29 2.01 -35.49
CA VAL A 9 2.44 1.16 -34.64
C VAL A 9 1.50 2.10 -33.89
N THR A 10 0.27 2.21 -34.39
CA THR A 10 -0.83 2.72 -33.57
C THR A 10 -1.06 1.68 -32.48
N GLY A 11 -1.08 2.09 -31.20
CA GLY A 11 -0.91 1.28 -29.99
C GLY A 11 -1.93 0.16 -29.70
N ASP A 12 -2.71 -0.29 -30.69
CA ASP A 12 -3.79 -1.28 -30.53
C ASP A 12 -3.36 -2.74 -30.75
N ASP A 13 -2.12 -2.98 -31.20
CA ASP A 13 -1.65 -4.33 -31.56
C ASP A 13 -1.04 -5.13 -30.39
N CYS A 14 -0.96 -4.55 -29.21
CA CYS A 14 -0.30 -5.16 -28.04
C CYS A 14 -1.26 -5.87 -27.08
N GLY A 15 -2.38 -6.36 -27.48
CA GLY A 15 -3.29 -7.22 -26.73
C GLY A 15 -3.97 -6.53 -25.52
N PRO A 16 -4.99 -7.12 -24.94
CA PRO A 16 -5.57 -6.64 -23.71
C PRO A 16 -4.59 -6.93 -22.56
N PHE A 17 -4.08 -5.87 -21.92
CA PHE A 17 -3.36 -5.97 -20.65
C PHE A 17 -4.32 -5.66 -19.51
N ASP A 18 -4.16 -6.36 -18.39
CA ASP A 18 -4.83 -5.98 -17.16
C ASP A 18 -4.14 -4.71 -16.61
N ASP A 19 -4.75 -3.56 -16.84
CA ASP A 19 -4.25 -2.24 -16.47
C ASP A 19 -4.85 -1.69 -15.18
N LYS A 20 -5.77 -2.45 -14.58
CA LYS A 20 -6.46 -2.14 -13.34
C LYS A 20 -6.33 -3.28 -12.35
N PHE A 21 -6.39 -2.93 -11.07
CA PHE A 21 -6.64 -3.90 -10.02
C PHE A 21 -7.69 -3.38 -9.04
N LYS A 22 -8.42 -4.29 -8.42
CA LYS A 22 -9.32 -4.07 -7.30
C LYS A 22 -8.79 -4.83 -6.09
N THR A 23 -8.96 -4.27 -4.91
CA THR A 23 -8.56 -4.88 -3.66
C THR A 23 -9.60 -5.89 -3.21
N VAL A 24 -9.18 -7.12 -2.95
CA VAL A 24 -10.07 -8.20 -2.48
C VAL A 24 -9.75 -8.65 -1.06
N ASP A 25 -8.55 -8.32 -0.54
CA ASP A 25 -8.10 -8.65 0.80
C ASP A 25 -6.84 -7.84 1.16
N PHE A 26 -6.33 -7.97 2.38
CA PHE A 26 -5.04 -7.44 2.81
C PHE A 26 -4.20 -8.51 3.50
N GLN A 27 -2.89 -8.46 3.26
CA GLN A 27 -1.90 -9.09 4.11
C GLN A 27 -1.41 -8.05 5.11
N ALA A 28 -1.87 -8.17 6.37
CA ALA A 28 -1.58 -7.19 7.41
C ALA A 28 -0.80 -7.81 8.58
N GLY A 29 -0.04 -6.98 9.30
CA GLY A 29 0.70 -7.43 10.48
C GLY A 29 1.79 -6.48 10.98
N LEU A 30 2.48 -6.92 12.02
CA LEU A 30 3.60 -6.21 12.62
C LEU A 30 4.87 -6.36 11.78
N LYS A 31 5.64 -5.28 11.65
CA LYS A 31 6.93 -5.26 10.97
C LYS A 31 7.97 -4.50 11.80
N SER A 32 9.21 -4.93 11.67
CA SER A 32 10.36 -4.10 12.01
C SER A 32 10.72 -3.28 10.77
N ILE A 33 10.69 -1.94 10.87
CA ILE A 33 10.91 -1.02 9.76
C ILE A 33 12.17 -0.20 10.02
N THR A 34 12.96 0.00 9.00
CA THR A 34 14.10 0.92 9.01
C THR A 34 13.95 1.90 7.84
N ILE A 35 13.96 3.18 8.17
CA ILE A 35 13.81 4.27 7.20
C ILE A 35 15.15 4.97 7.05
N SER A 36 15.55 5.27 5.82
CA SER A 36 16.70 6.11 5.50
C SER A 36 16.35 7.07 4.36
N GLU A 37 16.79 8.33 4.47
CA GLU A 37 16.42 9.42 3.55
C GLU A 37 17.59 9.89 2.67
N ASN A 38 18.65 9.13 2.50
CA ASN A 38 19.81 9.58 1.76
C ASN A 38 20.19 8.63 0.61
N PRO A 39 20.15 9.06 -0.67
CA PRO A 39 19.68 10.34 -1.24
C PRO A 39 18.16 10.39 -1.50
N SER A 40 17.46 9.29 -1.36
CA SER A 40 16.01 9.14 -1.50
C SER A 40 15.46 8.33 -0.35
N LEU A 41 14.14 8.43 -0.12
CA LEU A 41 13.47 7.61 0.87
C LEU A 41 13.64 6.12 0.51
N ASN A 42 14.29 5.39 1.41
CA ASN A 42 14.48 3.95 1.32
C ASN A 42 13.89 3.32 2.57
N VAL A 43 13.04 2.33 2.37
CA VAL A 43 12.34 1.62 3.44
C VAL A 43 12.73 0.15 3.37
N GLN A 44 13.20 -0.36 4.47
CA GLN A 44 13.46 -1.78 4.64
C GLN A 44 12.57 -2.29 5.78
N TYR A 45 11.92 -3.41 5.58
CA TYR A 45 11.10 -4.04 6.62
C TYR A 45 11.28 -5.55 6.64
N SER A 46 11.10 -6.11 7.83
CA SER A 46 11.14 -7.56 8.05
C SER A 46 10.01 -7.99 8.97
N THR A 47 9.70 -9.26 8.96
CA THR A 47 8.80 -9.83 9.97
C THR A 47 9.40 -9.64 11.35
N LEU A 48 8.57 -9.30 12.33
CA LEU A 48 9.00 -9.14 13.69
C LEU A 48 9.35 -10.52 14.29
N GLU A 49 10.56 -10.64 14.83
CA GLU A 49 11.06 -11.88 15.42
C GLU A 49 10.96 -11.89 16.97
N SER A 50 10.61 -10.75 17.56
CA SER A 50 10.55 -10.55 19.01
C SER A 50 9.22 -9.90 19.39
N ASP A 51 8.76 -10.17 20.61
CA ASP A 51 7.62 -9.50 21.23
C ASP A 51 7.95 -8.09 21.78
N THR A 52 9.18 -7.60 21.52
CA THR A 52 9.66 -6.29 21.96
C THR A 52 10.37 -5.58 20.82
N ILE A 53 10.07 -4.28 20.63
CA ILE A 53 10.64 -3.44 19.56
C ILE A 53 10.78 -1.99 20.02
N GLY A 54 11.81 -1.29 19.54
CA GLY A 54 11.90 0.17 19.66
C GLY A 54 10.83 0.87 18.82
N PHE A 55 10.26 1.96 19.33
CA PHE A 55 9.20 2.69 18.61
C PHE A 55 9.68 3.19 17.24
N ASP A 56 10.95 3.58 17.12
CA ASP A 56 11.61 4.06 15.91
C ASP A 56 11.70 2.99 14.80
N LYS A 57 11.46 1.74 15.15
CA LYS A 57 11.44 0.60 14.21
C LYS A 57 10.08 -0.06 14.11
N PHE A 58 9.12 0.36 14.93
CA PHE A 58 7.79 -0.24 14.95
C PHE A 58 6.99 0.18 13.72
N GLY A 59 6.33 -0.79 13.09
CA GLY A 59 5.40 -0.53 12.01
C GLY A 59 4.27 -1.54 11.89
N LEU A 60 3.15 -1.05 11.39
CA LEU A 60 2.00 -1.84 10.97
C LEU A 60 1.98 -1.87 9.45
N SER A 61 1.95 -3.06 8.86
CA SER A 61 1.88 -3.22 7.42
C SER A 61 0.48 -3.61 6.98
N MET A 62 0.07 -3.08 5.82
CA MET A 62 -1.12 -3.48 5.09
C MET A 62 -0.75 -3.56 3.61
N PHE A 63 -0.72 -4.76 3.05
CA PHE A 63 -0.41 -4.99 1.65
C PHE A 63 -1.68 -5.46 0.95
N PRO A 64 -2.26 -4.63 0.05
CA PRO A 64 -3.45 -5.01 -0.69
C PRO A 64 -3.22 -6.28 -1.51
N VAL A 65 -4.15 -7.22 -1.43
CA VAL A 65 -4.22 -8.36 -2.33
C VAL A 65 -5.14 -7.97 -3.47
N GLY A 66 -4.56 -7.78 -4.66
CA GLY A 66 -5.28 -7.28 -5.82
C GLY A 66 -5.73 -8.39 -6.76
N GLU A 67 -6.95 -8.26 -7.29
CA GLU A 67 -7.40 -8.99 -8.48
C GLU A 67 -7.28 -8.06 -9.69
N TYR A 68 -6.54 -8.50 -10.71
CA TYR A 68 -6.26 -7.71 -11.89
C TYR A 68 -7.36 -7.88 -12.93
N TYR A 69 -7.69 -6.79 -13.63
CA TYR A 69 -8.69 -6.81 -14.69
C TYR A 69 -8.39 -5.74 -15.77
N SER A 70 -8.97 -5.90 -16.95
CA SER A 70 -8.92 -4.93 -18.02
C SER A 70 -10.32 -4.45 -18.38
N MET A 71 -10.48 -3.14 -18.52
CA MET A 71 -11.73 -2.53 -18.98
C MET A 71 -11.93 -2.72 -20.49
N ASN A 72 -10.86 -2.99 -21.25
CA ASN A 72 -10.89 -3.13 -22.70
C ASN A 72 -10.89 -4.60 -23.12
N SER A 73 -12.04 -5.26 -23.01
CA SER A 73 -12.22 -6.65 -23.45
C SER A 73 -12.61 -6.77 -24.93
N GLU A 74 -12.47 -5.75 -25.76
CA GLU A 74 -12.70 -5.87 -27.19
C GLU A 74 -11.59 -6.71 -27.82
N ARG A 75 -11.86 -8.02 -27.94
CA ARG A 75 -11.03 -8.94 -28.71
C ARG A 75 -11.19 -8.61 -30.18
N PHE A 76 -10.28 -7.82 -30.73
CA PHE A 76 -10.14 -7.76 -32.18
C PHE A 76 -9.57 -9.09 -32.67
N ASN A 77 -10.42 -9.90 -33.28
CA ASN A 77 -10.00 -11.08 -34.04
C ASN A 77 -9.33 -10.60 -35.35
N SER A 78 -8.12 -10.07 -35.30
CA SER A 78 -7.31 -9.85 -36.48
C SER A 78 -6.62 -11.16 -36.87
N PHE A 79 -7.02 -11.77 -37.95
CA PHE A 79 -6.38 -12.96 -38.50
C PHE A 79 -5.13 -12.52 -39.27
N SER A 80 -3.98 -12.46 -38.57
CA SER A 80 -2.68 -12.23 -39.21
C SER A 80 -1.97 -13.57 -39.41
N LEU A 81 -1.60 -13.86 -40.67
CA LEU A 81 -0.83 -15.07 -41.00
C LEU A 81 0.67 -14.94 -40.73
N ILE A 82 1.15 -13.79 -40.25
CA ILE A 82 2.53 -13.54 -39.94
C ILE A 82 2.60 -13.11 -38.45
N PRO A 83 3.19 -13.92 -37.56
CA PRO A 83 3.39 -13.47 -36.20
C PRO A 83 4.46 -12.38 -36.16
N SER A 84 4.03 -11.12 -36.06
CA SER A 84 4.94 -10.02 -35.76
C SER A 84 5.27 -10.08 -34.24
N ALA A 85 6.54 -10.23 -33.92
CA ALA A 85 7.02 -10.11 -32.55
C ALA A 85 7.06 -8.63 -32.16
N PHE A 86 6.01 -8.13 -31.52
CA PHE A 86 6.00 -6.80 -30.93
C PHE A 86 6.57 -6.88 -29.50
N ALA A 87 7.55 -6.04 -29.23
CA ALA A 87 8.02 -5.82 -27.85
C ALA A 87 7.10 -4.80 -27.19
N CYS A 88 6.03 -5.27 -26.55
CA CYS A 88 5.10 -4.43 -25.82
C CYS A 88 5.47 -4.39 -24.35
N SER A 89 5.56 -3.20 -23.77
CA SER A 89 5.64 -3.04 -22.31
C SER A 89 4.22 -2.86 -21.77
N PRO A 90 3.69 -3.80 -20.98
CA PRO A 90 2.38 -3.64 -20.39
C PRO A 90 2.34 -2.39 -19.50
N PRO A 91 1.22 -1.68 -19.44
CA PRO A 91 1.06 -0.58 -18.49
C PRO A 91 1.19 -1.11 -17.05
N ILE A 92 1.60 -0.23 -16.15
CA ILE A 92 1.61 -0.55 -14.72
C ILE A 92 0.15 -0.51 -14.23
N PRO A 93 -0.39 -1.62 -13.69
CA PRO A 93 -1.76 -1.62 -13.17
C PRO A 93 -1.93 -0.63 -12.02
N VAL A 94 -3.06 0.08 -12.01
CA VAL A 94 -3.41 1.05 -10.97
C VAL A 94 -4.78 0.71 -10.38
N SER A 95 -4.98 1.00 -9.10
CA SER A 95 -6.32 0.91 -8.50
C SER A 95 -7.12 2.17 -8.83
N GLU A 96 -8.42 1.97 -9.07
CA GLU A 96 -9.41 3.05 -9.16
C GLU A 96 -10.12 3.27 -7.82
N GLU A 97 -9.88 2.40 -6.84
CA GLU A 97 -10.41 2.49 -5.50
C GLU A 97 -9.67 3.57 -4.71
N MET A 98 -10.39 4.30 -3.87
CA MET A 98 -9.85 5.38 -3.06
C MET A 98 -9.98 5.03 -1.58
N ILE A 99 -8.92 5.29 -0.82
CA ILE A 99 -8.96 5.16 0.64
C ILE A 99 -9.81 6.29 1.21
N THR A 100 -10.79 5.94 2.03
CA THR A 100 -11.69 6.91 2.67
C THR A 100 -11.39 7.11 4.15
N ASP A 101 -10.84 6.09 4.84
CA ASP A 101 -10.47 6.19 6.25
C ASP A 101 -9.44 5.14 6.66
N ILE A 102 -8.60 5.47 7.64
CA ILE A 102 -7.76 4.55 8.40
C ILE A 102 -7.83 4.96 9.87
N GLY A 103 -8.45 4.13 10.70
CA GLY A 103 -8.47 4.29 12.15
C GLY A 103 -7.50 3.32 12.81
N ILE A 104 -6.79 3.77 13.85
CA ILE A 104 -5.85 2.95 14.62
C ILE A 104 -6.23 3.06 16.09
N PHE A 105 -6.46 1.93 16.73
CA PHE A 105 -6.94 1.87 18.11
C PHE A 105 -6.03 0.95 18.92
N SER A 106 -5.87 1.22 20.21
CA SER A 106 -5.14 0.33 21.12
C SER A 106 -6.05 -0.25 22.19
N ASN A 107 -5.72 -1.45 22.65
CA ASN A 107 -6.41 -2.10 23.76
C ASN A 107 -6.01 -1.55 25.15
N ARG A 108 -5.05 -0.60 25.20
CA ARG A 108 -4.54 0.07 26.40
C ARG A 108 -4.36 1.56 26.17
N ASN A 109 -4.20 2.32 27.26
CA ASN A 109 -3.80 3.71 27.15
C ASN A 109 -2.40 3.79 26.50
N PHE A 110 -2.30 4.58 25.44
CA PHE A 110 -1.02 4.84 24.79
C PHE A 110 -0.22 5.87 25.61
N ASN A 111 -0.90 6.90 26.07
CA ASN A 111 -0.39 7.92 26.99
C ASN A 111 -1.58 8.55 27.75
N SER A 112 -1.33 9.66 28.46
CA SER A 112 -2.34 10.38 29.22
C SER A 112 -3.42 11.06 28.36
N GLU A 113 -3.12 11.36 27.09
CA GLU A 113 -4.02 12.01 26.14
C GLU A 113 -4.84 10.97 25.35
N TYR A 114 -4.23 9.84 24.98
CA TYR A 114 -4.85 8.79 24.20
C TYR A 114 -5.10 7.55 25.05
N THR A 115 -6.35 7.41 25.49
CA THR A 115 -6.79 6.28 26.29
C THR A 115 -7.18 5.07 25.43
N SER A 116 -7.33 3.91 26.07
CA SER A 116 -7.74 2.67 25.39
C SER A 116 -9.01 2.87 24.55
N GLY A 117 -8.95 2.48 23.29
CA GLY A 117 -10.07 2.57 22.34
C GLY A 117 -10.23 3.93 21.65
N GLU A 118 -9.37 4.90 21.94
CA GLU A 118 -9.31 6.15 21.18
C GLU A 118 -8.54 5.98 19.89
N ASN A 119 -8.86 6.81 18.88
CA ASN A 119 -8.18 6.79 17.59
C ASN A 119 -6.80 7.44 17.70
N LEU A 120 -5.77 6.68 17.39
CA LEU A 120 -4.36 7.06 17.49
C LEU A 120 -3.80 7.62 16.17
N VAL A 121 -4.61 7.94 15.18
CA VAL A 121 -4.19 8.37 13.84
C VAL A 121 -3.16 9.50 13.86
N ASP A 122 -3.27 10.43 14.82
CA ASP A 122 -2.34 11.55 15.00
C ASP A 122 -0.94 11.15 15.44
N LEU A 123 -0.81 9.95 16.02
CA LEU A 123 0.46 9.40 16.50
C LEU A 123 1.20 8.61 15.42
N PHE A 124 0.63 8.49 14.22
CA PHE A 124 1.22 7.74 13.12
C PHE A 124 1.55 8.63 11.92
N GLU A 125 2.60 8.25 11.23
CA GLU A 125 2.87 8.62 9.85
C GLU A 125 2.57 7.43 8.95
N ILE A 126 2.36 7.71 7.67
CA ILE A 126 2.12 6.71 6.64
C ILE A 126 3.24 6.72 5.62
N ILE A 127 3.72 5.55 5.28
CA ILE A 127 4.62 5.31 4.16
C ILE A 127 3.85 4.48 3.14
N VAL A 128 3.78 4.96 1.92
CA VAL A 128 3.12 4.26 0.81
C VAL A 128 4.09 4.02 -0.33
N LEU A 129 3.85 2.93 -1.04
CA LEU A 129 4.53 2.62 -2.29
C LEU A 129 3.48 2.51 -3.40
N TYR A 130 3.64 3.33 -4.43
CA TYR A 130 2.95 3.16 -5.69
C TYR A 130 3.93 2.57 -6.70
N ARG A 131 3.52 1.54 -7.40
CA ARG A 131 4.36 0.87 -8.40
C ARG A 131 4.91 1.85 -9.42
N GLY A 132 6.24 1.90 -9.53
CA GLY A 132 6.93 2.82 -10.44
C GLY A 132 7.26 4.20 -9.89
N SER A 133 6.83 4.57 -8.67
CA SER A 133 7.10 5.91 -8.09
C SER A 133 7.98 5.91 -6.84
N GLY A 134 8.26 4.76 -6.24
CA GLY A 134 9.02 4.66 -4.99
C GLY A 134 8.20 5.01 -3.74
N TYR A 135 8.86 4.91 -2.58
CA TYR A 135 8.23 5.20 -1.29
C TYR A 135 7.98 6.69 -1.08
N GLN A 136 6.85 6.98 -0.46
CA GLN A 136 6.45 8.33 -0.05
C GLN A 136 6.07 8.30 1.43
N LEU A 137 6.61 9.23 2.22
CA LEU A 137 6.29 9.42 3.63
C LEU A 137 5.43 10.67 3.78
N SER A 138 4.36 10.60 4.54
CA SER A 138 3.49 11.74 4.85
C SER A 138 2.81 11.60 6.20
N ASN A 139 2.22 12.70 6.67
CA ASN A 139 1.30 12.66 7.79
C ASN A 139 0.04 11.88 7.38
N LEU A 140 -0.44 10.99 8.24
CA LEU A 140 -1.58 10.12 7.91
C LEU A 140 -2.87 10.92 7.62
N ASN A 141 -3.16 11.98 8.39
CA ASN A 141 -4.34 12.81 8.16
C ASN A 141 -4.25 13.59 6.83
N GLU A 142 -3.06 14.13 6.50
CA GLU A 142 -2.84 14.82 5.22
C GLU A 142 -3.00 13.88 4.05
N PHE A 143 -2.47 12.67 4.16
CA PHE A 143 -2.62 11.63 3.16
C PHE A 143 -4.10 11.30 2.92
N LEU A 144 -4.86 11.02 3.97
CA LEU A 144 -6.29 10.68 3.87
C LEU A 144 -7.12 11.84 3.30
N SER A 145 -6.77 13.10 3.63
CA SER A 145 -7.49 14.26 3.11
C SER A 145 -7.35 14.46 1.60
N SER A 146 -6.37 13.82 0.97
CA SER A 146 -6.16 13.86 -0.49
C SER A 146 -7.00 12.85 -1.26
N GLU A 147 -7.82 12.04 -0.59
CA GLU A 147 -8.60 10.94 -1.20
C GLU A 147 -7.72 10.04 -2.08
N PRO A 148 -6.64 9.45 -1.53
CA PRO A 148 -5.64 8.76 -2.33
C PRO A 148 -6.17 7.44 -2.89
N ASN A 149 -5.71 7.08 -4.09
CA ASN A 149 -5.92 5.73 -4.59
C ASN A 149 -5.19 4.71 -3.71
N VAL A 150 -5.67 3.47 -3.72
CA VAL A 150 -5.04 2.37 -2.97
C VAL A 150 -3.63 2.12 -3.52
N PRO A 151 -2.57 2.27 -2.69
CA PRO A 151 -1.20 1.99 -3.09
C PRO A 151 -0.88 0.48 -3.07
N ASP A 152 0.26 0.09 -3.62
CA ASP A 152 0.73 -1.30 -3.57
C ASP A 152 1.15 -1.73 -2.15
N GLU A 153 1.64 -0.79 -1.33
CA GLU A 153 2.05 -1.04 0.06
C GLU A 153 1.65 0.14 0.96
N ILE A 154 1.19 -0.19 2.16
CA ILE A 154 0.90 0.75 3.24
C ILE A 154 1.67 0.31 4.47
N LEU A 155 2.49 1.22 5.02
CA LEU A 155 3.17 1.04 6.28
C LEU A 155 2.82 2.22 7.19
N LEU A 156 2.37 1.93 8.39
CA LEU A 156 2.05 2.92 9.42
C LEU A 156 3.15 2.87 10.48
N VAL A 157 3.80 4.00 10.75
CA VAL A 157 4.94 4.12 11.67
C VAL A 157 4.64 5.08 12.80
N LEU A 158 5.10 4.77 14.02
CA LEU A 158 4.89 5.60 15.19
C LEU A 158 5.79 6.85 15.17
N LYS A 159 5.24 7.99 15.56
CA LYS A 159 5.99 9.24 15.81
C LYS A 159 6.65 9.28 17.18
N SER A 160 6.09 8.54 18.14
CA SER A 160 6.56 8.54 19.52
C SER A 160 6.27 7.21 20.21
N ALA A 161 7.03 6.91 21.25
CA ALA A 161 6.79 5.73 22.09
C ALA A 161 5.55 5.91 22.98
N PRO A 162 4.88 4.80 23.38
CA PRO A 162 3.89 4.83 24.44
C PRO A 162 4.54 5.23 25.79
N GLU A 163 3.75 5.79 26.70
CA GLU A 163 4.22 6.15 28.05
C GLU A 163 4.62 4.96 28.91
N THR A 164 4.08 3.79 28.63
CA THR A 164 4.35 2.55 29.37
C THR A 164 4.93 1.49 28.45
N THR A 165 5.80 0.64 29.00
CA THR A 165 6.38 -0.52 28.31
C THR A 165 5.56 -1.80 28.55
N GLU A 166 4.25 -1.66 28.74
CA GLU A 166 3.36 -2.81 28.84
C GLU A 166 2.98 -3.36 27.46
N PRO A 167 2.71 -4.66 27.36
CA PRO A 167 2.26 -5.23 26.08
C PRO A 167 0.97 -4.56 25.58
N ILE A 168 0.97 -4.12 24.33
CA ILE A 168 -0.13 -3.41 23.66
C ILE A 168 -0.53 -4.14 22.39
N GLN A 169 -1.82 -4.12 22.04
CA GLN A 169 -2.34 -4.59 20.76
C GLN A 169 -2.97 -3.42 20.02
N PHE A 170 -2.79 -3.40 18.72
CA PHE A 170 -3.43 -2.42 17.85
C PHE A 170 -4.52 -3.08 17.01
N THR A 171 -5.64 -2.39 16.88
CA THR A 171 -6.68 -2.70 15.90
C THR A 171 -6.66 -1.61 14.84
N VAL A 172 -6.45 -2.00 13.61
CA VAL A 172 -6.52 -1.09 12.45
C VAL A 172 -7.82 -1.33 11.72
N LYS A 173 -8.55 -0.26 11.47
CA LYS A 173 -9.77 -0.24 10.67
C LYS A 173 -9.49 0.55 9.41
N TYR A 174 -9.68 -0.07 8.29
CA TYR A 174 -9.46 0.51 6.97
C TYR A 174 -10.79 0.59 6.22
N SER A 175 -11.00 1.68 5.50
CA SER A 175 -12.16 1.87 4.64
C SER A 175 -11.75 2.44 3.29
N GLN A 176 -12.41 2.00 2.25
CA GLN A 176 -12.19 2.47 0.88
C GLN A 176 -13.52 2.58 0.14
N ASN A 177 -13.53 3.37 -0.92
CA ASN A 177 -14.59 3.34 -1.92
C ASN A 177 -14.22 2.27 -2.94
N GLY A 178 -14.58 1.03 -2.65
CA GLY A 178 -14.11 -0.15 -3.37
C GLY A 178 -15.13 -0.69 -4.37
N ILE A 179 -14.65 -1.60 -5.23
CA ILE A 179 -15.48 -2.32 -6.20
C ILE A 179 -16.15 -3.53 -5.51
N ASP A 180 -15.36 -4.29 -4.76
CA ASP A 180 -15.79 -5.53 -4.10
C ASP A 180 -15.65 -5.46 -2.57
N MET A 181 -14.74 -4.64 -2.06
CA MET A 181 -14.47 -4.52 -0.64
C MET A 181 -14.47 -3.05 -0.22
N ASP A 182 -15.28 -2.71 0.79
CA ASP A 182 -15.40 -1.35 1.33
C ASP A 182 -14.61 -1.16 2.62
N SER A 183 -14.34 -2.22 3.37
CA SER A 183 -13.65 -2.14 4.65
C SER A 183 -12.84 -3.40 4.98
N TYR A 184 -11.80 -3.20 5.78
CA TYR A 184 -10.96 -4.26 6.32
C TYR A 184 -10.57 -3.92 7.77
N GLU A 185 -10.52 -4.92 8.63
CA GLU A 185 -10.08 -4.75 10.01
C GLU A 185 -9.14 -5.89 10.41
N PHE A 186 -8.06 -5.54 11.09
CA PHE A 186 -7.21 -6.54 11.72
C PHE A 186 -6.74 -6.08 13.09
N THR A 187 -6.46 -7.05 13.96
CA THR A 187 -5.86 -6.82 15.27
C THR A 187 -4.50 -7.51 15.32
N THR A 188 -3.48 -6.80 15.79
CA THR A 188 -2.12 -7.33 15.89
C THR A 188 -2.01 -8.35 17.02
N GLU A 189 -0.92 -9.10 17.02
CA GLU A 189 -0.45 -9.73 18.25
C GLU A 189 -0.01 -8.68 19.27
N SER A 190 0.13 -9.11 20.52
CA SER A 190 0.58 -8.24 21.61
C SER A 190 2.07 -7.97 21.48
N ILE A 191 2.47 -6.71 21.60
CA ILE A 191 3.85 -6.23 21.41
C ILE A 191 4.24 -5.26 22.53
N VAL A 192 5.49 -5.31 22.99
CA VAL A 192 6.10 -4.32 23.89
C VAL A 192 6.86 -3.31 23.05
N ILE A 193 6.49 -2.03 23.17
CA ILE A 193 7.16 -0.93 22.46
C ILE A 193 8.00 -0.16 23.47
N THR A 194 9.28 0.02 23.16
CA THR A 194 10.25 0.73 24.01
C THR A 194 10.72 2.03 23.35
N ASN A 195 11.27 2.91 24.17
CA ASN A 195 11.97 4.10 23.71
C ASN A 195 13.28 3.75 23.01
#